data_17f1623c546b35fc9f5a38afedab12f8
#
_entry.id   17f1623c546b35fc9f5a38afedab12f8
#
_cell.length_a   1.000
_cell.length_b   1.000
_cell.length_c   1.000
_cell.angle_alpha   90.00
_cell.angle_beta   90.00
_cell.angle_gamma   90.00
#
_symmetry.space_group_name_H-M   'P 1'
#
loop_
_entity.id
_entity.type
_entity.pdbx_description
1 polymer ?
#
loop_
_entity_poly.entity_id
_entity_poly.type
_entity_poly.pdbx_seq_one_letter_code
_entity_poly.pdbx_strand_id
1 'polypeptide(L)'
;MPAYRRLLAFWTSALFAFGFMGPFLMVYNLEVLRLDYIQSSIQLQVIPGVTAFLMAGIWGRCIDQYGSKPLLKLCTIVSSCFPVFWILSTPALPWLQIIPNICSGAVWLGLDMAQMSLMMKILPKENRSFYIAGYGVVAWLAGNAVAAMLAGCLADITRPWVAGSGIRLFGAPLSVYQVLFALSMALRLVSYFTFLPRVHEPEAQSASSLISSVLAPARRVFRDRNQ
;
A
#
# COMPACT_ATOMS: atom_id res chain seq x y z
N MET A 1 -10.91 -0.37 24.62
CA MET A 1 -11.73 -1.03 23.59
C MET A 1 -10.89 -2.02 22.78
N PRO A 2 -11.20 -3.32 22.75
CA PRO A 2 -10.36 -4.30 22.08
C PRO A 2 -10.39 -4.14 20.54
N ALA A 3 -11.52 -3.79 19.94
CA ALA A 3 -11.65 -3.59 18.50
C ALA A 3 -10.79 -2.42 17.99
N TYR A 4 -10.79 -1.28 18.68
CA TYR A 4 -9.94 -0.14 18.37
C TYR A 4 -8.44 -0.49 18.42
N ARG A 5 -8.01 -1.19 19.48
CA ARG A 5 -6.59 -1.60 19.63
C ARG A 5 -6.16 -2.55 18.52
N ARG A 6 -7.03 -3.45 18.05
CA ARG A 6 -6.75 -4.35 16.93
C ARG A 6 -6.62 -3.60 15.60
N LEU A 7 -7.51 -2.64 15.36
CA LEU A 7 -7.44 -1.80 14.16
C LEU A 7 -6.19 -0.91 14.19
N LEU A 8 -5.87 -0.30 15.34
CA LEU A 8 -4.67 0.50 15.53
C LEU A 8 -3.40 -0.34 15.28
N ALA A 9 -3.32 -1.54 15.84
CA ALA A 9 -2.18 -2.44 15.66
C ALA A 9 -2.01 -2.84 14.19
N PHE A 10 -3.11 -3.18 13.50
CA PHE A 10 -3.07 -3.47 12.07
C PHE A 10 -2.53 -2.27 11.27
N TRP A 11 -3.10 -1.08 11.49
CA TRP A 11 -2.73 0.09 10.69
C TRP A 11 -1.30 0.56 10.98
N THR A 12 -0.89 0.56 12.25
CA THR A 12 0.49 0.88 12.64
C THR A 12 1.47 -0.10 12.00
N SER A 13 1.18 -1.41 12.01
CA SER A 13 2.04 -2.41 11.35
C SER A 13 2.07 -2.27 9.83
N ALA A 14 0.95 -1.90 9.21
CA ALA A 14 0.88 -1.63 7.79
C ALA A 14 1.70 -0.39 7.41
N LEU A 15 1.53 0.74 8.13
CA LEU A 15 2.32 1.95 7.91
C LEU A 15 3.80 1.73 8.20
N PHE A 16 4.15 0.91 9.18
CA PHE A 16 5.53 0.51 9.43
C PHE A 16 6.13 -0.21 8.22
N ALA A 17 5.41 -1.15 7.63
CA ALA A 17 5.84 -1.83 6.43
C ALA A 17 6.00 -0.88 5.23
N PHE A 18 5.10 0.10 5.08
CA PHE A 18 5.19 1.12 4.04
C PHE A 18 6.36 2.09 4.24
N GLY A 19 6.69 2.42 5.48
CA GLY A 19 7.81 3.32 5.83
C GLY A 19 9.16 2.83 5.34
N PHE A 20 9.34 1.52 5.17
CA PHE A 20 10.57 0.96 4.58
C PHE A 20 10.72 1.22 3.08
N MET A 21 9.65 1.60 2.38
CA MET A 21 9.69 1.81 0.95
C MET A 21 9.39 3.27 0.56
N GLY A 22 8.35 3.86 1.15
CA GLY A 22 7.79 5.13 0.72
C GLY A 22 8.81 6.26 0.51
N PRO A 23 9.63 6.61 1.50
CA PRO A 23 10.61 7.69 1.39
C PRO A 23 11.68 7.46 0.31
N PHE A 24 11.94 6.21 -0.03
CA PHE A 24 13.02 5.85 -0.96
C PHE A 24 12.58 5.74 -2.42
N LEU A 25 11.29 5.83 -2.72
CA LEU A 25 10.77 5.75 -4.10
C LEU A 25 11.32 6.86 -5.00
N MET A 26 11.31 8.10 -4.48
CA MET A 26 11.84 9.24 -5.24
C MET A 26 13.34 9.11 -5.45
N VAL A 27 14.09 8.74 -4.40
CA VAL A 27 15.55 8.55 -4.48
C VAL A 27 15.89 7.43 -5.47
N TYR A 28 15.13 6.33 -5.44
CA TYR A 28 15.30 5.23 -6.40
C TYR A 28 15.11 5.67 -7.85
N ASN A 29 14.08 6.48 -8.12
CA ASN A 29 13.84 7.03 -9.45
C ASN A 29 15.00 7.88 -9.94
N LEU A 30 15.54 8.76 -9.09
CA LEU A 30 16.60 9.69 -9.47
C LEU A 30 17.96 9.00 -9.57
N GLU A 31 18.33 8.18 -8.58
CA GLU A 31 19.67 7.59 -8.51
C GLU A 31 19.83 6.32 -9.36
N VAL A 32 18.82 5.44 -9.32
CA VAL A 32 18.91 4.12 -9.96
C VAL A 32 18.31 4.12 -11.35
N LEU A 33 17.09 4.63 -11.49
CA LEU A 33 16.41 4.64 -12.80
C LEU A 33 16.81 5.82 -13.67
N ARG A 34 17.55 6.80 -13.13
CA ARG A 34 18.03 7.99 -13.84
C ARG A 34 16.89 8.83 -14.45
N LEU A 35 15.71 8.80 -13.84
CA LEU A 35 14.58 9.63 -14.26
C LEU A 35 14.77 11.06 -13.80
N ASP A 36 14.21 12.01 -14.56
CA ASP A 36 14.17 13.41 -14.15
C ASP A 36 13.20 13.62 -12.97
N TYR A 37 13.43 14.69 -12.20
CA TYR A 37 12.63 15.04 -11.03
C TYR A 37 11.15 15.25 -11.38
N ILE A 38 10.88 15.92 -12.53
CA ILE A 38 9.51 16.18 -12.99
C ILE A 38 8.81 14.87 -13.35
N GLN A 39 9.47 13.99 -14.10
CA GLN A 39 8.94 12.67 -14.47
C GLN A 39 8.64 11.84 -13.21
N SER A 40 9.55 11.83 -12.25
CA SER A 40 9.38 11.12 -10.99
C SER A 40 8.22 11.67 -10.17
N SER A 41 8.06 13.00 -10.10
CA SER A 41 6.96 13.64 -9.40
C SER A 41 5.61 13.34 -10.06
N ILE A 42 5.54 13.37 -11.39
CA ILE A 42 4.32 12.99 -12.12
C ILE A 42 3.94 11.55 -11.80
N GLN A 43 4.90 10.62 -11.85
CA GLN A 43 4.66 9.19 -11.61
C GLN A 43 4.23 8.90 -10.16
N LEU A 44 4.84 9.55 -9.18
CA LEU A 44 4.60 9.26 -7.76
C LEU A 44 3.43 10.03 -7.14
N GLN A 45 3.01 11.14 -7.74
CA GLN A 45 1.98 12.01 -7.16
C GLN A 45 0.80 12.24 -8.10
N VAL A 46 1.05 12.66 -9.36
CA VAL A 46 -0.02 13.03 -10.29
C VAL A 46 -0.81 11.80 -10.74
N ILE A 47 -0.12 10.75 -11.21
CA ILE A 47 -0.77 9.52 -11.67
C ILE A 47 -1.61 8.88 -10.55
N PRO A 48 -1.08 8.65 -9.34
CA PRO A 48 -1.90 8.14 -8.24
C PRO A 48 -3.04 9.08 -7.83
N GLY A 49 -2.82 10.40 -7.87
CA GLY A 49 -3.86 11.38 -7.56
C GLY A 49 -5.06 11.28 -8.51
N VAL A 50 -4.81 11.17 -9.80
CA VAL A 50 -5.85 11.00 -10.82
C VAL A 50 -6.61 9.69 -10.62
N THR A 51 -5.91 8.59 -10.41
CA THR A 51 -6.56 7.27 -10.19
C THR A 51 -7.35 7.24 -8.89
N ALA A 52 -6.88 7.87 -7.82
CA ALA A 52 -7.62 8.04 -6.58
C ALA A 52 -8.94 8.79 -6.82
N PHE A 53 -8.89 9.92 -7.53
CA PHE A 53 -10.08 10.71 -7.86
C PHE A 53 -11.11 9.89 -8.63
N LEU A 54 -10.70 9.15 -9.65
CA LEU A 54 -11.59 8.32 -10.46
C LEU A 54 -12.23 7.18 -9.66
N MET A 55 -11.50 6.62 -8.68
CA MET A 55 -11.95 5.47 -7.89
C MET A 55 -12.77 5.84 -6.64
N ALA A 56 -12.79 7.12 -6.23
CA ALA A 56 -13.45 7.56 -5.00
C ALA A 56 -14.93 7.15 -4.91
N GLY A 57 -15.70 7.40 -5.97
CA GLY A 57 -17.12 7.03 -6.01
C GLY A 57 -17.36 5.52 -6.06
N ILE A 58 -16.43 4.75 -6.62
CA ILE A 58 -16.52 3.29 -6.70
C ILE A 58 -16.30 2.69 -5.31
N TRP A 59 -15.25 3.15 -4.61
CA TRP A 59 -14.93 2.67 -3.27
C TRP A 59 -16.00 3.04 -2.24
N GLY A 60 -16.60 4.24 -2.33
CA GLY A 60 -17.73 4.62 -1.50
C GLY A 60 -18.87 3.62 -1.61
N ARG A 61 -19.32 3.32 -2.83
CA ARG A 61 -20.38 2.32 -3.08
C ARG A 61 -19.99 0.91 -2.61
N CYS A 62 -18.73 0.52 -2.79
CA CYS A 62 -18.25 -0.78 -2.30
C CYS A 62 -18.33 -0.88 -0.78
N ILE A 63 -17.97 0.17 -0.05
CA ILE A 63 -18.07 0.21 1.43
C ILE A 63 -19.53 0.13 1.87
N ASP A 64 -20.44 0.84 1.20
CA ASP A 64 -21.86 0.85 1.54
C ASP A 64 -22.53 -0.51 1.28
N GLN A 65 -22.12 -1.20 0.22
CA GLN A 65 -22.74 -2.48 -0.18
C GLN A 65 -22.13 -3.70 0.51
N TYR A 66 -20.80 -3.74 0.67
CA TYR A 66 -20.08 -4.93 1.11
C TYR A 66 -19.41 -4.77 2.48
N GLY A 67 -19.35 -3.55 3.00
CA GLY A 67 -18.64 -3.22 4.22
C GLY A 67 -17.17 -2.83 3.99
N SER A 68 -16.54 -2.35 5.06
CA SER A 68 -15.18 -1.82 5.00
C SER A 68 -14.11 -2.90 5.00
N LYS A 69 -14.30 -3.99 5.73
CA LYS A 69 -13.31 -5.06 5.91
C LYS A 69 -12.96 -5.81 4.61
N PRO A 70 -13.91 -6.16 3.70
CA PRO A 70 -13.58 -6.77 2.41
C PRO A 70 -12.68 -5.86 1.55
N LEU A 71 -12.99 -4.55 1.50
CA LEU A 71 -12.19 -3.59 0.76
C LEU A 71 -10.79 -3.45 1.38
N LEU A 72 -10.71 -3.37 2.71
CA LEU A 72 -9.43 -3.32 3.43
C LEU A 72 -8.55 -4.53 3.11
N LYS A 73 -9.13 -5.75 3.07
CA LYS A 73 -8.42 -6.97 2.69
C LYS A 73 -7.91 -6.92 1.25
N LEU A 74 -8.78 -6.55 0.31
CA LEU A 74 -8.43 -6.46 -1.10
C LEU A 74 -7.28 -5.48 -1.33
N CYS A 75 -7.41 -4.26 -0.82
CA CYS A 75 -6.42 -3.22 -0.99
C CYS A 75 -5.09 -3.56 -0.29
N THR A 76 -5.12 -4.19 0.89
CA THR A 76 -3.89 -4.60 1.60
C THR A 76 -3.12 -5.66 0.82
N ILE A 77 -3.78 -6.69 0.28
CA ILE A 77 -3.07 -7.73 -0.48
C ILE A 77 -2.53 -7.19 -1.81
N VAL A 78 -3.30 -6.37 -2.51
CA VAL A 78 -2.86 -5.75 -3.76
C VAL A 78 -1.67 -4.83 -3.52
N SER A 79 -1.70 -4.00 -2.46
CA SER A 79 -0.57 -3.12 -2.10
C SER A 79 0.68 -3.90 -1.72
N SER A 80 0.54 -5.13 -1.21
CA SER A 80 1.68 -5.99 -0.86
C SER A 80 2.42 -6.53 -2.10
N CYS A 81 1.78 -6.51 -3.27
CA CYS A 81 2.39 -6.91 -4.53
C CYS A 81 3.18 -5.76 -5.21
N PHE A 82 2.94 -4.49 -4.83
CA PHE A 82 3.59 -3.35 -5.48
C PHE A 82 5.13 -3.38 -5.41
N PRO A 83 5.76 -3.73 -4.28
CA PRO A 83 7.22 -3.78 -4.22
C PRO A 83 7.86 -4.70 -5.25
N VAL A 84 7.16 -5.75 -5.72
CA VAL A 84 7.68 -6.65 -6.76
C VAL A 84 8.00 -5.88 -8.03
N PHE A 85 7.09 -5.02 -8.49
CA PHE A 85 7.31 -4.21 -9.69
C PHE A 85 8.46 -3.22 -9.54
N TRP A 86 8.62 -2.67 -8.34
CA TRP A 86 9.72 -1.76 -8.03
C TRP A 86 11.07 -2.48 -7.95
N ILE A 87 11.10 -3.70 -7.39
CA ILE A 87 12.31 -4.53 -7.37
C ILE A 87 12.74 -4.91 -8.78
N LEU A 88 11.77 -5.23 -9.66
CA LEU A 88 12.02 -5.60 -11.05
C LEU A 88 12.31 -4.40 -11.95
N SER A 89 11.97 -3.18 -11.53
CA SER A 89 12.27 -1.96 -12.29
C SER A 89 13.78 -1.70 -12.24
N THR A 90 14.40 -1.68 -13.40
CA THR A 90 15.84 -1.41 -13.57
C THR A 90 16.01 -0.36 -14.67
N PRO A 91 17.21 0.20 -14.88
CA PRO A 91 17.44 1.12 -16.00
C PRO A 91 17.11 0.53 -17.38
N ALA A 92 17.11 -0.81 -17.51
CA ALA A 92 16.69 -1.49 -18.73
C ALA A 92 15.16 -1.57 -18.88
N LEU A 93 14.42 -1.52 -17.76
CA LEU A 93 12.95 -1.65 -17.71
C LEU A 93 12.33 -0.58 -16.78
N PRO A 94 12.58 0.72 -17.04
CA PRO A 94 12.16 1.79 -16.12
C PRO A 94 10.65 2.03 -16.11
N TRP A 95 9.92 1.55 -17.10
CA TRP A 95 8.47 1.71 -17.23
C TRP A 95 7.68 0.76 -16.34
N LEU A 96 8.30 -0.29 -15.79
CA LEU A 96 7.59 -1.32 -15.02
C LEU A 96 6.96 -0.77 -13.74
N GLN A 97 7.55 0.26 -13.14
CA GLN A 97 7.00 0.96 -11.97
C GLN A 97 5.72 1.78 -12.24
N ILE A 98 5.41 2.07 -13.51
CA ILE A 98 4.18 2.81 -13.87
C ILE A 98 2.94 2.01 -13.45
N ILE A 99 3.00 0.68 -13.57
CA ILE A 99 1.89 -0.22 -13.22
C ILE A 99 1.46 -0.04 -11.75
N PRO A 100 2.35 -0.22 -10.74
CA PRO A 100 1.96 0.03 -9.36
C PRO A 100 1.60 1.49 -9.08
N ASN A 101 2.16 2.46 -9.79
CA ASN A 101 1.80 3.87 -9.60
C ASN A 101 0.37 4.16 -10.05
N ILE A 102 -0.08 3.61 -11.19
CA ILE A 102 -1.48 3.71 -11.63
C ILE A 102 -2.41 3.06 -10.60
N CYS A 103 -2.07 1.88 -10.09
CA CYS A 103 -2.91 1.17 -9.12
C CYS A 103 -2.85 1.78 -7.72
N SER A 104 -1.75 2.42 -7.36
CA SER A 104 -1.50 2.88 -5.98
C SER A 104 -2.52 3.91 -5.51
N GLY A 105 -2.92 4.86 -6.35
CA GLY A 105 -3.92 5.86 -5.98
C GLY A 105 -5.27 5.24 -5.61
N ALA A 106 -5.74 4.28 -6.41
CA ALA A 106 -6.96 3.54 -6.12
C ALA A 106 -6.84 2.74 -4.82
N VAL A 107 -5.72 2.04 -4.64
CA VAL A 107 -5.50 1.15 -3.50
C VAL A 107 -5.31 1.94 -2.19
N TRP A 108 -4.53 3.02 -2.21
CA TRP A 108 -4.35 3.87 -1.03
C TRP A 108 -5.65 4.54 -0.60
N LEU A 109 -6.39 5.12 -1.55
CA LEU A 109 -7.71 5.69 -1.25
C LEU A 109 -8.66 4.64 -0.67
N GLY A 110 -8.67 3.42 -1.24
CA GLY A 110 -9.48 2.32 -0.73
C GLY A 110 -9.11 1.93 0.70
N LEU A 111 -7.81 1.89 1.03
CA LEU A 111 -7.32 1.65 2.38
C LEU A 111 -7.78 2.73 3.36
N ASP A 112 -7.60 4.00 3.00
CA ASP A 112 -7.95 5.14 3.86
C ASP A 112 -9.46 5.22 4.10
N MET A 113 -10.28 5.08 3.05
CA MET A 113 -11.73 5.09 3.17
C MET A 113 -12.25 3.91 4.00
N ALA A 114 -11.75 2.69 3.75
CA ALA A 114 -12.17 1.50 4.49
C ALA A 114 -11.78 1.58 5.96
N GLN A 115 -10.57 2.03 6.26
CA GLN A 115 -10.07 2.23 7.61
C GLN A 115 -10.90 3.28 8.37
N MET A 116 -11.13 4.45 7.74
CA MET A 116 -11.89 5.53 8.37
C MET A 116 -13.35 5.11 8.62
N SER A 117 -13.99 4.47 7.65
CA SER A 117 -15.33 3.93 7.81
C SER A 117 -15.43 2.91 8.94
N LEU A 118 -14.47 1.97 9.01
CA LEU A 118 -14.41 0.99 10.08
C LEU A 118 -14.18 1.66 11.45
N MET A 119 -13.32 2.66 11.52
CA MET A 119 -13.07 3.41 12.74
C MET A 119 -14.34 4.15 13.21
N MET A 120 -15.11 4.74 12.29
CA MET A 120 -16.39 5.39 12.61
C MET A 120 -17.43 4.42 13.17
N LYS A 121 -17.41 3.15 12.78
CA LYS A 121 -18.30 2.10 13.28
C LYS A 121 -17.88 1.59 14.67
N ILE A 122 -16.59 1.57 14.96
CA ILE A 122 -16.04 1.00 16.20
C ILE A 122 -16.03 2.02 17.35
N LEU A 123 -15.82 3.31 17.04
CA LEU A 123 -15.65 4.34 18.05
C LEU A 123 -16.99 4.83 18.62
N PRO A 124 -17.07 5.05 19.96
CA PRO A 124 -18.22 5.69 20.56
C PRO A 124 -18.35 7.13 20.05
N LYS A 125 -19.58 7.64 20.08
CA LYS A 125 -19.85 9.03 19.66
C LYS A 125 -19.13 10.05 20.55
N GLU A 126 -19.02 9.72 21.84
CA GLU A 126 -18.32 10.53 22.84
C GLU A 126 -16.81 10.44 22.64
N ASN A 127 -16.13 11.60 22.66
CA ASN A 127 -14.67 11.73 22.50
C ASN A 127 -14.06 11.10 21.21
N ARG A 128 -14.88 10.90 20.17
CA ARG A 128 -14.44 10.28 18.92
C ARG A 128 -13.24 10.98 18.30
N SER A 129 -13.23 12.31 18.31
CA SER A 129 -12.13 13.11 17.77
C SER A 129 -10.80 12.84 18.46
N PHE A 130 -10.82 12.62 19.77
CA PHE A 130 -9.62 12.25 20.54
C PHE A 130 -9.04 10.90 20.10
N TYR A 131 -9.89 9.89 19.92
CA TYR A 131 -9.46 8.58 19.41
C TYR A 131 -8.92 8.63 17.99
N ILE A 132 -9.54 9.42 17.11
CA ILE A 132 -9.07 9.61 15.73
C ILE A 132 -7.71 10.30 15.71
N ALA A 133 -7.53 11.37 16.48
CA ALA A 133 -6.25 12.06 16.59
C ALA A 133 -5.15 11.15 17.15
N GLY A 134 -5.43 10.44 18.25
CA GLY A 134 -4.47 9.50 18.83
C GLY A 134 -4.11 8.36 17.89
N TYR A 135 -5.08 7.85 17.12
CA TYR A 135 -4.85 6.86 16.09
C TYR A 135 -3.89 7.37 15.00
N GLY A 136 -4.13 8.58 14.48
CA GLY A 136 -3.27 9.20 13.49
C GLY A 136 -1.84 9.37 14.02
N VAL A 137 -1.68 9.99 15.20
CA VAL A 137 -0.37 10.21 15.80
C VAL A 137 0.40 8.90 15.99
N VAL A 138 -0.20 7.90 16.63
CA VAL A 138 0.46 6.61 16.89
C VAL A 138 0.83 5.91 15.59
N ALA A 139 -0.10 5.82 14.64
CA ALA A 139 0.12 5.09 13.40
C ALA A 139 1.20 5.77 12.52
N TRP A 140 1.18 7.11 12.41
CA TRP A 140 2.17 7.82 11.60
C TRP A 140 3.54 7.93 12.27
N LEU A 141 3.61 8.22 13.59
CA LEU A 141 4.89 8.30 14.29
C LEU A 141 5.51 6.92 14.51
N ALA A 142 4.81 6.02 15.20
CA ALA A 142 5.34 4.69 15.53
C ALA A 142 5.35 3.76 14.31
N GLY A 143 4.44 3.93 13.35
CA GLY A 143 4.44 3.20 12.10
C GLY A 143 5.44 3.82 11.12
N ASN A 144 5.02 4.85 10.39
CA ASN A 144 5.75 5.34 9.22
C ASN A 144 7.08 6.03 9.54
N ALA A 145 7.13 6.96 10.52
CA ALA A 145 8.33 7.75 10.78
C ALA A 145 9.46 6.89 11.37
N VAL A 146 9.16 6.06 12.37
CA VAL A 146 10.16 5.14 12.95
C VAL A 146 10.67 4.16 11.89
N ALA A 147 9.79 3.62 11.06
CA ALA A 147 10.18 2.71 9.99
C ALA A 147 11.09 3.38 8.95
N ALA A 148 10.80 4.62 8.57
CA ALA A 148 11.65 5.39 7.64
C ALA A 148 13.06 5.62 8.19
N MET A 149 13.16 5.95 9.48
CA MET A 149 14.46 6.09 10.16
C MET A 149 15.23 4.76 10.19
N LEU A 150 14.56 3.67 10.60
CA LEU A 150 15.17 2.34 10.63
C LEU A 150 15.60 1.88 9.24
N ALA A 151 14.79 2.15 8.22
CA ALA A 151 15.12 1.83 6.84
C ALA A 151 16.32 2.62 6.33
N GLY A 152 16.46 3.90 6.70
CA GLY A 152 17.65 4.69 6.41
C GLY A 152 18.92 4.12 7.05
N CYS A 153 18.88 3.84 8.35
CA CYS A 153 19.99 3.19 9.05
C CYS A 153 20.34 1.83 8.44
N LEU A 154 19.34 1.03 8.11
CA LEU A 154 19.55 -0.28 7.47
C LEU A 154 20.17 -0.12 6.08
N ALA A 155 19.73 0.87 5.30
CA ALA A 155 20.32 1.18 4.01
C ALA A 155 21.80 1.51 4.12
N ASP A 156 22.21 2.34 5.08
CA ASP A 156 23.60 2.74 5.27
C ASP A 156 24.49 1.55 5.70
N ILE A 157 23.98 0.70 6.61
CA ILE A 157 24.69 -0.49 7.07
C ILE A 157 24.85 -1.53 5.96
N THR A 158 23.80 -1.73 5.14
CA THR A 158 23.79 -2.78 4.11
C THR A 158 24.40 -2.35 2.79
N ARG A 159 24.52 -1.07 2.53
CA ARG A 159 25.08 -0.51 1.27
C ARG A 159 26.43 -1.12 0.87
N PRO A 160 27.47 -1.22 1.76
CA PRO A 160 28.75 -1.81 1.38
C PRO A 160 28.64 -3.30 1.05
N TRP A 161 27.76 -4.04 1.74
CA TRP A 161 27.53 -5.45 1.50
C TRP A 161 26.83 -5.69 0.16
N VAL A 162 25.82 -4.90 -0.16
CA VAL A 162 25.11 -4.99 -1.43
C VAL A 162 26.04 -4.62 -2.59
N ALA A 163 26.85 -3.56 -2.46
CA ALA A 163 27.83 -3.16 -3.48
C ALA A 163 28.89 -4.25 -3.72
N GLY A 164 29.33 -4.94 -2.67
CA GLY A 164 30.32 -6.02 -2.75
C GLY A 164 29.76 -7.37 -3.19
N SER A 165 28.46 -7.55 -3.20
CA SER A 165 27.81 -8.86 -3.47
C SER A 165 27.96 -9.33 -4.92
N GLY A 166 28.20 -8.42 -5.87
CA GLY A 166 28.26 -8.73 -7.30
C GLY A 166 26.93 -9.20 -7.92
N ILE A 167 25.83 -9.21 -7.15
CA ILE A 167 24.51 -9.63 -7.61
C ILE A 167 23.99 -8.62 -8.64
N ARG A 168 23.52 -9.15 -9.77
CA ARG A 168 22.91 -8.36 -10.84
C ARG A 168 21.47 -8.80 -11.08
N LEU A 169 20.58 -7.82 -11.19
CA LEU A 169 19.18 -8.04 -11.55
C LEU A 169 18.94 -7.44 -12.95
N PHE A 170 18.59 -8.29 -13.94
CA PHE A 170 18.41 -7.88 -15.35
C PHE A 170 19.59 -7.06 -15.91
N GLY A 171 20.83 -7.47 -15.55
CA GLY A 171 22.04 -6.79 -16.04
C GLY A 171 22.47 -5.56 -15.22
N ALA A 172 21.62 -5.01 -14.36
CA ALA A 172 21.94 -3.92 -13.44
C ALA A 172 22.42 -4.43 -12.09
N PRO A 173 23.36 -3.74 -11.42
CA PRO A 173 23.77 -4.11 -10.06
C PRO A 173 22.59 -3.96 -9.09
N LEU A 174 22.49 -4.89 -8.13
CA LEU A 174 21.49 -4.83 -7.08
C LEU A 174 21.64 -3.54 -6.27
N SER A 175 20.55 -2.81 -6.09
CA SER A 175 20.53 -1.59 -5.28
C SER A 175 20.07 -1.90 -3.84
N VAL A 176 20.60 -1.19 -2.87
CA VAL A 176 20.13 -1.25 -1.47
C VAL A 176 18.63 -0.94 -1.35
N TYR A 177 18.09 -0.08 -2.19
CA TYR A 177 16.67 0.24 -2.20
C TYR A 177 15.79 -0.97 -2.55
N GLN A 178 16.24 -1.84 -3.47
CA GLN A 178 15.52 -3.08 -3.82
C GLN A 178 15.46 -4.04 -2.62
N VAL A 179 16.49 -4.07 -1.78
CA VAL A 179 16.48 -4.83 -0.52
C VAL A 179 15.45 -4.27 0.45
N LEU A 180 15.36 -2.95 0.59
CA LEU A 180 14.33 -2.30 1.42
C LEU A 180 12.92 -2.58 0.88
N PHE A 181 12.73 -2.59 -0.43
CA PHE A 181 11.45 -2.91 -1.05
C PHE A 181 11.04 -4.38 -0.80
N ALA A 182 11.99 -5.31 -0.86
CA ALA A 182 11.75 -6.71 -0.51
C ALA A 182 11.37 -6.86 0.97
N LEU A 183 12.05 -6.15 1.87
CA LEU A 183 11.71 -6.14 3.28
C LEU A 183 10.33 -5.51 3.53
N SER A 184 10.01 -4.39 2.87
CA SER A 184 8.69 -3.78 2.91
C SER A 184 7.59 -4.77 2.49
N MET A 185 7.83 -5.54 1.41
CA MET A 185 6.89 -6.58 0.96
C MET A 185 6.67 -7.64 2.03
N ALA A 186 7.75 -8.17 2.61
CA ALA A 186 7.65 -9.18 3.66
C ALA A 186 6.87 -8.67 4.88
N LEU A 187 7.16 -7.45 5.33
CA LEU A 187 6.46 -6.82 6.44
C LEU A 187 4.97 -6.56 6.15
N ARG A 188 4.61 -6.18 4.91
CA ARG A 188 3.19 -6.04 4.49
C ARG A 188 2.46 -7.37 4.54
N LEU A 189 3.07 -8.45 4.07
CA LEU A 189 2.50 -9.79 4.15
C LEU A 189 2.33 -10.24 5.60
N VAL A 190 3.32 -9.99 6.46
CA VAL A 190 3.20 -10.24 7.91
C VAL A 190 2.03 -9.45 8.49
N SER A 191 1.90 -8.15 8.18
CA SER A 191 0.77 -7.33 8.64
C SER A 191 -0.57 -7.90 8.15
N TYR A 192 -0.67 -8.31 6.90
CA TYR A 192 -1.87 -8.90 6.31
C TYR A 192 -2.29 -10.19 7.03
N PHE A 193 -1.36 -11.14 7.22
CA PHE A 193 -1.70 -12.44 7.78
C PHE A 193 -1.87 -12.43 9.30
N THR A 194 -1.16 -11.57 10.03
CA THR A 194 -1.16 -11.58 11.50
C THR A 194 -2.19 -10.63 12.11
N PHE A 195 -2.31 -9.42 11.59
CA PHE A 195 -3.13 -8.37 12.22
C PHE A 195 -4.50 -8.20 11.57
N LEU A 196 -4.60 -8.27 10.26
CA LEU A 196 -5.86 -8.05 9.55
C LEU A 196 -6.97 -9.07 9.89
N PRO A 197 -6.70 -10.37 10.09
CA PRO A 197 -7.75 -11.31 10.52
C PRO A 197 -8.38 -10.97 11.87
N ARG A 198 -7.61 -10.32 12.75
CA ARG A 198 -8.08 -9.92 14.10
C ARG A 198 -8.99 -8.71 14.09
N VAL A 199 -9.03 -7.95 13.00
CA VAL A 199 -9.96 -6.84 12.81
C VAL A 199 -11.35 -7.41 12.53
N HIS A 200 -12.33 -7.03 13.33
CA HIS A 200 -13.69 -7.55 13.26
C HIS A 200 -14.66 -6.45 12.84
N GLU A 201 -15.50 -6.75 11.85
CA GLU A 201 -16.63 -5.93 11.42
C GLU A 201 -17.88 -6.84 11.42
N PRO A 202 -18.86 -6.61 12.29
CA PRO A 202 -20.02 -7.51 12.46
C PRO A 202 -20.90 -7.66 11.23
N GLU A 203 -20.98 -6.62 10.38
CA GLU A 203 -21.87 -6.53 9.22
C GLU A 203 -21.16 -6.80 7.88
N ALA A 204 -19.88 -7.20 7.89
CA ALA A 204 -19.13 -7.37 6.66
C ALA A 204 -19.57 -8.61 5.87
N GLN A 205 -19.85 -8.42 4.58
CA GLN A 205 -20.04 -9.51 3.64
C GLN A 205 -18.70 -10.18 3.26
N SER A 206 -18.78 -11.31 2.56
CA SER A 206 -17.57 -12.04 2.14
C SER A 206 -16.74 -11.23 1.13
N ALA A 207 -15.40 -11.26 1.26
CA ALA A 207 -14.51 -10.63 0.29
C ALA A 207 -14.67 -11.20 -1.14
N SER A 208 -15.10 -12.44 -1.28
CA SER A 208 -15.38 -13.08 -2.58
C SER A 208 -16.55 -12.42 -3.30
N SER A 209 -17.58 -11.95 -2.57
CA SER A 209 -18.73 -11.23 -3.18
C SER A 209 -18.32 -9.86 -3.73
N LEU A 210 -17.40 -9.16 -3.05
CA LEU A 210 -16.85 -7.90 -3.53
C LEU A 210 -16.00 -8.10 -4.79
N ILE A 211 -15.09 -9.08 -4.78
CA ILE A 211 -14.24 -9.38 -5.95
C ILE A 211 -15.11 -9.75 -7.16
N SER A 212 -16.14 -10.56 -6.97
CA SER A 212 -17.05 -10.94 -8.06
C SER A 212 -17.80 -9.75 -8.65
N SER A 213 -18.19 -8.77 -7.83
CA SER A 213 -18.91 -7.57 -8.29
C SER A 213 -17.99 -6.56 -8.99
N VAL A 214 -16.76 -6.38 -8.53
CA VAL A 214 -15.77 -5.50 -9.18
C VAL A 214 -15.35 -6.06 -10.53
N LEU A 215 -15.28 -7.38 -10.67
CA LEU A 215 -14.94 -8.05 -11.93
C LEU A 215 -16.15 -8.27 -12.88
N ALA A 216 -17.37 -8.12 -12.38
CA ALA A 216 -18.60 -8.33 -13.18
C ALA A 216 -18.70 -7.44 -14.44
N PRO A 217 -18.39 -6.11 -14.39
CA PRO A 217 -18.41 -5.28 -15.59
C PRO A 217 -17.35 -5.70 -16.61
N ALA A 218 -16.15 -6.08 -16.18
CA ALA A 218 -15.12 -6.60 -17.07
C ALA A 218 -15.55 -7.89 -17.76
N ARG A 219 -16.19 -8.82 -17.04
CA ARG A 219 -16.72 -10.06 -17.59
C ARG A 219 -17.85 -9.81 -18.62
N ARG A 220 -18.68 -8.78 -18.44
CA ARG A 220 -19.72 -8.42 -19.43
C ARG A 220 -19.10 -7.94 -20.74
N VAL A 221 -18.11 -7.06 -20.69
CA VAL A 221 -17.41 -6.55 -21.87
C VAL A 221 -16.73 -7.68 -22.66
N PHE A 222 -16.15 -8.68 -21.98
CA PHE A 222 -15.56 -9.84 -22.67
C PHE A 222 -16.60 -10.81 -23.26
N ARG A 223 -17.79 -10.92 -22.64
CA ARG A 223 -18.86 -11.80 -23.15
C ARG A 223 -19.53 -11.21 -24.39
N ASP A 224 -19.77 -9.92 -24.42
CA ASP A 224 -20.41 -9.21 -25.53
C ASP A 224 -19.48 -9.06 -26.76
N ARG A 225 -18.18 -9.33 -26.60
CA ARG A 225 -17.20 -9.35 -27.70
C ARG A 225 -17.10 -10.71 -28.42
N ASN A 226 -17.68 -11.75 -27.83
CA ASN A 226 -17.66 -13.12 -28.38
C ASN A 226 -19.03 -13.58 -28.89
N GLN A 227 -20.02 -12.67 -29.01
CA GLN A 227 -21.27 -12.83 -29.73
C GLN A 227 -21.28 -11.90 -30.95
#